data_af79b8a1b32128cae813107337f02096
#
_entry.id   af79b8a1b32128cae813107337f02096
#
_cell.length_a   1.000
_cell.length_b   1.000
_cell.length_c   1.000
_cell.angle_alpha   90.00
_cell.angle_beta   90.00
_cell.angle_gamma   90.00
#
_symmetry.space_group_name_H-M   'P 1'
#
loop_
_entity.id
_entity.type
_entity.pdbx_description
1 polymer ?
#
loop_
_entity_poly.entity_id
_entity_poly.type
_entity_poly.pdbx_seq_one_letter_code
_entity_poly.pdbx_strand_id
1 'polypeptide(L)'
;MTDIAPPVRRLTDDAIEHLHSLMAGWQLIADLAFADLLLFLPVDGSEGFRIVGQLRPYTARTLYPVDLVGEVVQPTWHPYVERAWREGRRQRSVEPILIDAEPVRVETVPVRHQGGIVAVLSVESPETPARPTGRLEAAYLGAAEALLEMVAVGTFPFVEAYDPTASPRVGDGLVVLDASGRVEFASPNATSAFRRMGTNALPLGQPLPHRAAIVVAEAMAGGRPVESEIEAAGAVTDIRVVPLLRDAGRRGALVLVREATELRRRDRVISRREATIREVHHRVKNNLQTVASLLRLQARRLGDHPQAVAALEDSVRRITSIALVHETLIEEFEGAVDMADVARRVVRMLEGSLGREDVHIALHTASVQVDAAVATPLAVILNELIQNAIEHGLGDGPGAVTVELRGGGDQPVELQVHDDGGARSPERPGRAPGPPEGERSRPPGGVLAGVPSPEPPSPGILSPGILSPGGGLGLRLVRALVEEELNGRFTLAHPAGRGSIATAVIPPVERAG
;
A
#
# COMPACT_ATOMS: atom_id res chain seq x y z
N MET A 1 -28.40 -26.57 -17.60
CA MET A 1 -29.27 -26.38 -16.44
C MET A 1 -28.34 -25.99 -15.30
N THR A 2 -28.37 -24.72 -14.92
CA THR A 2 -27.59 -24.19 -13.82
C THR A 2 -28.18 -24.76 -12.55
N ASP A 3 -27.48 -25.65 -11.89
CA ASP A 3 -27.87 -26.25 -10.61
C ASP A 3 -27.87 -25.12 -9.58
N ILE A 4 -29.04 -24.53 -9.34
CA ILE A 4 -29.22 -23.51 -8.29
C ILE A 4 -29.21 -24.30 -7.00
N ALA A 5 -28.06 -24.31 -6.33
CA ALA A 5 -27.91 -24.95 -5.03
C ALA A 5 -29.02 -24.42 -4.07
N PRO A 6 -29.71 -25.30 -3.35
CA PRO A 6 -30.85 -24.91 -2.51
C PRO A 6 -30.47 -23.86 -1.47
N PRO A 7 -31.32 -22.89 -1.16
CA PRO A 7 -31.00 -21.80 -0.24
C PRO A 7 -30.72 -22.35 1.19
N VAL A 8 -29.81 -21.71 1.89
CA VAL A 8 -29.53 -21.97 3.30
C VAL A 8 -30.64 -21.32 4.15
N ARG A 9 -30.95 -21.89 5.32
CA ARG A 9 -31.87 -21.29 6.26
C ARG A 9 -31.52 -19.84 6.55
N ARG A 10 -32.49 -18.93 6.42
CA ARG A 10 -32.27 -17.49 6.67
C ARG A 10 -31.90 -17.28 8.14
N LEU A 11 -30.74 -16.71 8.35
CA LEU A 11 -30.26 -16.24 9.65
C LEU A 11 -30.59 -14.75 9.80
N THR A 12 -30.69 -14.30 11.05
CA THR A 12 -30.72 -12.86 11.34
C THR A 12 -29.37 -12.23 11.11
N ASP A 13 -29.32 -10.92 10.85
CA ASP A 13 -28.05 -10.20 10.63
C ASP A 13 -27.10 -10.36 11.82
N ASP A 14 -27.62 -10.33 13.04
CA ASP A 14 -26.88 -10.54 14.28
C ASP A 14 -26.30 -11.98 14.39
N ALA A 15 -27.01 -13.00 13.93
CA ALA A 15 -26.49 -14.36 13.87
C ALA A 15 -25.38 -14.50 12.80
N ILE A 16 -25.50 -13.78 11.68
CA ILE A 16 -24.45 -13.73 10.63
C ILE A 16 -23.20 -13.06 11.19
N GLU A 17 -23.32 -11.94 11.89
CA GLU A 17 -22.19 -11.25 12.54
C GLU A 17 -21.51 -12.15 13.58
N HIS A 18 -22.30 -12.89 14.37
CA HIS A 18 -21.75 -13.87 15.30
C HIS A 18 -20.94 -14.97 14.61
N LEU A 19 -21.42 -15.51 13.48
CA LEU A 19 -20.69 -16.51 12.70
C LEU A 19 -19.41 -15.93 12.06
N HIS A 20 -19.44 -14.68 11.57
CA HIS A 20 -18.25 -14.01 11.10
C HIS A 20 -17.21 -13.81 12.22
N SER A 21 -17.65 -13.44 13.40
CA SER A 21 -16.78 -13.32 14.58
C SER A 21 -16.19 -14.68 14.99
N LEU A 22 -16.99 -15.77 14.89
CA LEU A 22 -16.49 -17.14 15.11
C LEU A 22 -15.39 -17.47 14.09
N MET A 23 -15.65 -17.24 12.81
CA MET A 23 -14.66 -17.51 11.74
C MET A 23 -13.41 -16.65 11.87
N ALA A 24 -13.51 -15.43 12.38
CA ALA A 24 -12.34 -14.62 12.67
C ALA A 24 -11.45 -15.21 13.79
N GLY A 25 -12.07 -15.83 14.80
CA GLY A 25 -11.37 -16.37 15.97
C GLY A 25 -11.06 -17.87 15.96
N TRP A 26 -11.60 -18.65 15.04
CA TRP A 26 -11.56 -20.12 15.08
C TRP A 26 -10.20 -20.76 14.77
N GLN A 27 -9.24 -19.99 14.19
CA GLN A 27 -7.88 -20.46 14.00
C GLN A 27 -7.24 -20.93 15.32
N LEU A 28 -7.57 -20.26 16.41
CA LEU A 28 -7.13 -20.65 17.74
C LEU A 28 -7.59 -22.07 18.10
N ILE A 29 -8.84 -22.40 17.78
CA ILE A 29 -9.41 -23.74 18.01
C ILE A 29 -8.73 -24.78 17.13
N ALA A 30 -8.61 -24.52 15.83
CA ALA A 30 -7.99 -25.43 14.86
C ALA A 30 -6.55 -25.79 15.26
N ASP A 31 -5.77 -24.79 15.61
CA ASP A 31 -4.36 -24.96 15.98
C ASP A 31 -4.17 -25.70 17.31
N LEU A 32 -5.06 -25.47 18.29
CA LEU A 32 -5.03 -26.16 19.56
C LEU A 32 -5.59 -27.59 19.47
N ALA A 33 -6.58 -27.82 18.60
CA ALA A 33 -7.17 -29.14 18.39
C ALA A 33 -6.35 -30.02 17.42
N PHE A 34 -5.37 -29.45 16.69
CA PHE A 34 -4.68 -30.12 15.59
C PHE A 34 -5.64 -30.66 14.55
N ALA A 35 -6.71 -29.91 14.21
CA ALA A 35 -7.86 -30.37 13.48
C ALA A 35 -8.30 -29.37 12.41
N ASP A 36 -8.82 -29.88 11.31
CA ASP A 36 -9.59 -29.09 10.35
C ASP A 36 -10.96 -28.73 10.97
N LEU A 37 -11.45 -27.52 10.66
CA LEU A 37 -12.75 -27.04 11.07
C LEU A 37 -13.65 -26.84 9.88
N LEU A 38 -14.88 -27.37 9.96
CA LEU A 38 -15.94 -27.16 8.98
C LEU A 38 -17.16 -26.55 9.66
N LEU A 39 -17.74 -25.51 9.07
CA LEU A 39 -18.94 -24.84 9.58
C LEU A 39 -20.13 -25.18 8.69
N PHE A 40 -21.20 -25.74 9.31
CA PHE A 40 -22.37 -26.23 8.64
C PHE A 40 -23.60 -25.39 8.95
N LEU A 41 -24.39 -25.09 7.93
CA LEU A 41 -25.71 -24.50 8.04
C LEU A 41 -26.77 -25.45 7.45
N PRO A 42 -27.96 -25.58 8.07
CA PRO A 42 -29.03 -26.37 7.49
C PRO A 42 -29.56 -25.76 6.20
N VAL A 43 -29.94 -26.60 5.25
CA VAL A 43 -30.50 -26.20 3.96
C VAL A 43 -32.03 -26.16 4.08
N ASP A 44 -32.66 -25.09 3.59
CA ASP A 44 -34.12 -24.96 3.60
C ASP A 44 -34.78 -26.02 2.71
N GLY A 45 -35.80 -26.70 3.28
CA GLY A 45 -36.55 -27.70 2.53
C GLY A 45 -35.83 -29.04 2.28
N SER A 46 -34.69 -29.26 2.94
CA SER A 46 -33.89 -30.50 2.86
C SER A 46 -33.37 -30.89 4.24
N GLU A 47 -33.09 -32.17 4.43
CA GLU A 47 -32.40 -32.66 5.64
C GLU A 47 -30.87 -32.44 5.57
N GLY A 48 -30.36 -31.88 4.46
CA GLY A 48 -28.94 -31.64 4.22
C GLY A 48 -28.39 -30.41 4.94
N PHE A 49 -27.05 -30.35 5.00
CA PHE A 49 -26.29 -29.24 5.56
C PHE A 49 -25.31 -28.72 4.52
N ARG A 50 -25.16 -27.40 4.41
CA ARG A 50 -24.18 -26.76 3.57
C ARG A 50 -22.95 -26.35 4.36
N ILE A 51 -21.78 -26.65 3.83
CA ILE A 51 -20.51 -26.14 4.36
C ILE A 51 -20.39 -24.67 3.97
N VAL A 52 -20.34 -23.78 4.95
CA VAL A 52 -20.24 -22.32 4.76
C VAL A 52 -18.90 -21.76 5.18
N GLY A 53 -18.06 -22.58 5.79
CA GLY A 53 -16.69 -22.22 6.16
C GLY A 53 -15.83 -23.44 6.33
N GLN A 54 -14.56 -23.33 5.96
CA GLN A 54 -13.53 -24.32 6.14
C GLN A 54 -12.25 -23.64 6.62
N LEU A 55 -11.59 -24.25 7.60
CA LEU A 55 -10.33 -23.78 8.12
C LEU A 55 -9.36 -24.93 8.34
N ARG A 56 -8.11 -24.73 7.95
CA ARG A 56 -7.01 -25.68 8.11
C ARG A 56 -6.09 -25.26 9.27
N PRO A 57 -5.62 -26.19 10.11
CA PRO A 57 -4.69 -25.88 11.18
C PRO A 57 -3.29 -25.53 10.63
N TYR A 58 -2.57 -24.63 11.30
CA TYR A 58 -1.14 -24.42 11.05
C TYR A 58 -0.25 -25.41 11.81
N THR A 59 -0.80 -26.07 12.84
CA THR A 59 -0.08 -26.96 13.76
C THR A 59 -0.11 -28.43 13.35
N ALA A 60 -0.93 -28.79 12.36
CA ALA A 60 -1.10 -30.16 11.88
C ALA A 60 -1.29 -30.21 10.35
N ARG A 61 -1.19 -31.43 9.80
CA ARG A 61 -1.54 -31.68 8.39
C ARG A 61 -3.04 -31.62 8.21
N THR A 62 -3.52 -30.91 7.18
CA THR A 62 -4.94 -30.90 6.80
C THR A 62 -5.40 -32.25 6.26
N LEU A 63 -6.62 -32.60 6.56
CA LEU A 63 -7.35 -33.73 5.97
C LEU A 63 -7.86 -33.41 4.57
N TYR A 64 -8.17 -32.13 4.30
CA TYR A 64 -8.85 -31.70 3.10
C TYR A 64 -7.94 -30.84 2.23
N PRO A 65 -7.33 -31.40 1.17
CA PRO A 65 -6.50 -30.65 0.24
C PRO A 65 -7.32 -29.71 -0.65
N VAL A 66 -8.64 -29.97 -0.80
CA VAL A 66 -9.56 -29.18 -1.62
C VAL A 66 -10.45 -28.28 -0.76
N ASP A 67 -11.05 -27.28 -1.37
CA ASP A 67 -12.04 -26.41 -0.73
C ASP A 67 -13.41 -27.06 -0.82
N LEU A 68 -14.08 -27.20 0.33
CA LEU A 68 -15.41 -27.82 0.47
C LEU A 68 -16.52 -26.78 0.66
N VAL A 69 -16.18 -25.50 0.71
CA VAL A 69 -17.18 -24.43 0.93
C VAL A 69 -18.18 -24.40 -0.22
N GLY A 70 -19.47 -24.42 0.14
CA GLY A 70 -20.58 -24.46 -0.82
C GLY A 70 -21.16 -25.86 -1.05
N GLU A 71 -20.45 -26.93 -0.70
CA GLU A 71 -20.96 -28.30 -0.83
C GLU A 71 -22.12 -28.56 0.15
N VAL A 72 -23.05 -29.40 -0.30
CA VAL A 72 -24.20 -29.85 0.51
C VAL A 72 -24.02 -31.31 0.90
N VAL A 73 -23.96 -31.55 2.19
CA VAL A 73 -23.72 -32.86 2.78
C VAL A 73 -25.02 -33.43 3.34
N GLN A 74 -25.32 -34.69 3.01
CA GLN A 74 -26.49 -35.39 3.52
C GLN A 74 -26.19 -35.99 4.91
N PRO A 75 -27.22 -36.17 5.80
CA PRO A 75 -27.04 -36.75 7.12
C PRO A 75 -26.43 -38.14 7.12
N THR A 76 -26.62 -38.89 6.04
CA THR A 76 -25.99 -40.21 5.85
C THR A 76 -24.48 -40.17 5.78
N TRP A 77 -23.91 -39.06 5.32
CA TRP A 77 -22.46 -38.84 5.20
C TRP A 77 -21.86 -38.22 6.45
N HIS A 78 -22.67 -37.38 7.16
CA HIS A 78 -22.25 -36.66 8.36
C HIS A 78 -23.30 -36.76 9.49
N PRO A 79 -23.56 -37.93 10.03
CA PRO A 79 -24.65 -38.15 10.98
C PRO A 79 -24.47 -37.40 12.31
N TYR A 80 -23.22 -37.02 12.65
CA TYR A 80 -22.91 -36.26 13.87
C TYR A 80 -23.32 -34.79 13.73
N VAL A 81 -23.30 -34.19 12.56
CA VAL A 81 -23.76 -32.82 12.31
C VAL A 81 -25.26 -32.72 12.56
N GLU A 82 -26.04 -33.64 11.98
CA GLU A 82 -27.49 -33.69 12.19
C GLU A 82 -27.85 -33.91 13.66
N ARG A 83 -27.17 -34.82 14.34
CA ARG A 83 -27.42 -35.06 15.77
C ARG A 83 -27.11 -33.83 16.62
N ALA A 84 -25.95 -33.16 16.39
CA ALA A 84 -25.61 -31.96 17.13
C ALA A 84 -26.64 -30.85 16.91
N TRP A 85 -27.13 -30.68 15.67
CA TRP A 85 -28.17 -29.71 15.35
C TRP A 85 -29.48 -30.02 16.06
N ARG A 86 -29.97 -31.30 16.02
CA ARG A 86 -31.27 -31.71 16.56
C ARG A 86 -31.26 -31.79 18.08
N GLU A 87 -30.22 -32.38 18.66
CA GLU A 87 -30.12 -32.61 20.09
C GLU A 87 -29.59 -31.41 20.87
N GLY A 88 -28.96 -30.46 20.17
CA GLY A 88 -28.42 -29.25 20.77
C GLY A 88 -27.25 -29.49 21.72
N ARG A 89 -26.54 -30.59 21.54
CA ARG A 89 -25.37 -30.96 22.35
C ARG A 89 -24.24 -31.47 21.49
N ARG A 90 -23.04 -31.39 22.02
CA ARG A 90 -21.83 -31.91 21.37
C ARG A 90 -21.97 -33.40 21.09
N GLN A 91 -21.49 -33.81 19.93
CA GLN A 91 -21.43 -35.23 19.52
C GLN A 91 -19.96 -35.55 19.18
N ARG A 92 -19.53 -36.74 19.57
CA ARG A 92 -18.17 -37.23 19.24
C ARG A 92 -18.28 -38.63 18.65
N SER A 93 -17.53 -38.89 17.59
CA SER A 93 -17.46 -40.23 17.01
C SER A 93 -16.83 -41.21 18.00
N VAL A 94 -17.54 -42.33 18.24
CA VAL A 94 -17.06 -43.40 19.11
C VAL A 94 -15.92 -44.15 18.40
N GLU A 95 -16.14 -44.42 17.12
CA GLU A 95 -15.15 -45.02 16.22
C GLU A 95 -14.77 -44.02 15.16
N PRO A 96 -13.53 -44.07 14.62
CA PRO A 96 -13.12 -43.22 13.49
C PRO A 96 -14.03 -43.44 12.27
N ILE A 97 -14.32 -42.36 11.56
CA ILE A 97 -15.04 -42.39 10.30
C ILE A 97 -14.01 -42.44 9.18
N LEU A 98 -14.23 -43.21 8.14
CA LEU A 98 -13.38 -43.21 6.95
C LEU A 98 -13.78 -42.04 6.05
N ILE A 99 -12.86 -41.11 5.87
CA ILE A 99 -12.94 -40.01 4.91
C ILE A 99 -11.78 -40.18 3.93
N ASP A 100 -12.06 -40.37 2.64
CA ASP A 100 -11.05 -40.66 1.61
C ASP A 100 -10.08 -41.80 2.00
N ALA A 101 -10.61 -42.86 2.65
CA ALA A 101 -9.88 -44.00 3.17
C ALA A 101 -8.92 -43.70 4.35
N GLU A 102 -8.88 -42.48 4.87
CA GLU A 102 -8.18 -42.13 6.10
C GLU A 102 -9.14 -42.21 7.32
N PRO A 103 -8.72 -42.81 8.45
CA PRO A 103 -9.53 -42.81 9.66
C PRO A 103 -9.50 -41.45 10.35
N VAL A 104 -10.65 -40.82 10.51
CA VAL A 104 -10.84 -39.47 11.04
C VAL A 104 -11.69 -39.50 12.29
N ARG A 105 -11.28 -38.81 13.33
CA ARG A 105 -12.08 -38.48 14.49
C ARG A 105 -12.89 -37.24 14.24
N VAL A 106 -14.18 -37.32 14.41
CA VAL A 106 -15.11 -36.21 14.22
C VAL A 106 -15.75 -35.84 15.56
N GLU A 107 -15.66 -34.56 15.86
CA GLU A 107 -16.43 -33.96 16.96
C GLU A 107 -17.25 -32.80 16.40
N THR A 108 -18.57 -32.79 16.69
CA THR A 108 -19.46 -31.73 16.25
C THR A 108 -20.03 -30.97 17.44
N VAL A 109 -20.03 -29.65 17.31
CA VAL A 109 -20.36 -28.68 18.35
C VAL A 109 -21.49 -27.78 17.85
N PRO A 110 -22.65 -27.70 18.51
CA PRO A 110 -23.66 -26.73 18.15
C PRO A 110 -23.14 -25.32 18.44
N VAL A 111 -23.18 -24.43 17.46
CA VAL A 111 -22.85 -23.00 17.63
C VAL A 111 -24.10 -22.31 18.15
N ARG A 112 -24.03 -21.77 19.37
CA ARG A 112 -25.15 -21.06 19.99
C ARG A 112 -24.96 -19.55 19.94
N HIS A 113 -26.09 -18.89 19.65
CA HIS A 113 -26.21 -17.44 19.73
C HIS A 113 -27.56 -17.07 20.32
N GLN A 114 -27.61 -16.22 21.33
CA GLN A 114 -28.83 -15.79 22.03
C GLN A 114 -29.77 -16.98 22.44
N GLY A 115 -29.15 -18.07 22.89
CA GLY A 115 -29.88 -19.28 23.33
C GLY A 115 -30.35 -20.23 22.22
N GLY A 116 -30.27 -19.79 20.93
CA GLY A 116 -30.59 -20.60 19.76
C GLY A 116 -29.36 -21.25 19.13
N ILE A 117 -29.54 -22.36 18.40
CA ILE A 117 -28.50 -22.96 17.58
C ILE A 117 -28.55 -22.29 16.21
N VAL A 118 -27.43 -21.70 15.79
CA VAL A 118 -27.34 -20.99 14.50
C VAL A 118 -26.53 -21.76 13.46
N ALA A 119 -25.58 -22.62 13.88
CA ALA A 119 -24.75 -23.45 13.01
C ALA A 119 -24.26 -24.70 13.78
N VAL A 120 -23.55 -25.58 13.07
CA VAL A 120 -22.78 -26.68 13.69
C VAL A 120 -21.34 -26.57 13.24
N LEU A 121 -20.41 -26.56 14.17
CA LEU A 121 -18.97 -26.61 13.95
C LEU A 121 -18.54 -28.09 14.04
N SER A 122 -17.91 -28.62 12.99
CA SER A 122 -17.22 -29.91 13.01
C SER A 122 -15.71 -29.69 13.18
N VAL A 123 -15.12 -30.46 14.07
CA VAL A 123 -13.71 -30.53 14.39
C VAL A 123 -13.22 -31.90 13.96
N GLU A 124 -12.34 -31.97 12.97
CA GLU A 124 -11.98 -33.21 12.30
C GLU A 124 -10.47 -33.38 12.32
N SER A 125 -10.02 -34.48 12.92
CA SER A 125 -8.58 -34.79 13.04
C SER A 125 -8.29 -36.20 12.59
N PRO A 126 -7.09 -36.45 11.99
CA PRO A 126 -6.66 -37.80 11.69
C PRO A 126 -6.63 -38.64 12.97
N GLU A 127 -7.02 -39.91 12.87
CA GLU A 127 -6.80 -40.82 13.99
C GLU A 127 -5.30 -41.07 14.16
N THR A 128 -4.77 -40.65 15.29
CA THR A 128 -3.37 -40.93 15.62
C THR A 128 -3.29 -42.29 16.32
N PRO A 129 -2.36 -43.19 15.92
CA PRO A 129 -2.14 -44.43 16.64
C PRO A 129 -1.96 -44.19 18.15
N ALA A 130 -2.48 -45.08 18.98
CA ALA A 130 -2.41 -44.95 20.42
C ALA A 130 -0.95 -44.83 20.89
N ARG A 131 -0.53 -43.60 21.18
CA ARG A 131 0.75 -43.25 21.80
C ARG A 131 0.46 -42.41 23.05
N PRO A 132 1.36 -42.40 24.03
CA PRO A 132 1.20 -41.50 25.15
C PRO A 132 1.19 -40.04 24.66
N THR A 133 0.15 -39.32 24.98
CA THR A 133 0.01 -37.90 24.68
C THR A 133 1.07 -37.10 25.43
N GLY A 134 1.88 -36.32 24.73
CA GLY A 134 2.89 -35.46 25.33
C GLY A 134 2.24 -34.33 26.16
N ARG A 135 2.98 -33.79 27.13
CA ARG A 135 2.47 -32.70 28.00
C ARG A 135 1.99 -31.48 27.19
N LEU A 136 2.69 -31.13 26.11
CA LEU A 136 2.32 -30.03 25.21
C LEU A 136 0.99 -30.35 24.52
N GLU A 137 0.88 -31.52 23.90
CA GLU A 137 -0.32 -31.96 23.19
C GLU A 137 -1.52 -32.03 24.14
N ALA A 138 -1.35 -32.56 25.36
CA ALA A 138 -2.41 -32.61 26.37
C ALA A 138 -2.88 -31.21 26.78
N ALA A 139 -1.97 -30.26 26.95
CA ALA A 139 -2.31 -28.88 27.29
C ALA A 139 -3.07 -28.18 26.14
N TYR A 140 -2.64 -28.40 24.89
CA TYR A 140 -3.31 -27.84 23.71
C TYR A 140 -4.71 -28.39 23.53
N LEU A 141 -4.87 -29.72 23.58
CA LEU A 141 -6.19 -30.37 23.48
C LEU A 141 -7.12 -29.95 24.64
N GLY A 142 -6.59 -29.82 25.87
CA GLY A 142 -7.36 -29.31 27.00
C GLY A 142 -7.85 -27.88 26.84
N ALA A 143 -7.03 -27.05 26.20
CA ALA A 143 -7.39 -25.67 25.85
C ALA A 143 -8.43 -25.62 24.72
N ALA A 144 -8.27 -26.44 23.67
CA ALA A 144 -9.26 -26.58 22.60
C ALA A 144 -10.62 -27.04 23.14
N GLU A 145 -10.63 -28.05 24.03
CA GLU A 145 -11.85 -28.54 24.68
C GLU A 145 -12.59 -27.43 25.43
N ALA A 146 -11.85 -26.55 26.13
CA ALA A 146 -12.46 -25.43 26.84
C ALA A 146 -13.10 -24.41 25.87
N LEU A 147 -12.44 -24.10 24.76
CA LEU A 147 -12.97 -23.18 23.72
C LEU A 147 -14.20 -23.79 23.03
N LEU A 148 -14.17 -25.09 22.70
CA LEU A 148 -15.32 -25.80 22.11
C LEU A 148 -16.51 -25.84 23.07
N GLU A 149 -16.28 -25.94 24.38
CA GLU A 149 -17.35 -25.81 25.39
C GLU A 149 -17.95 -24.40 25.36
N MET A 150 -17.10 -23.37 25.24
CA MET A 150 -17.55 -21.97 25.11
C MET A 150 -18.37 -21.73 23.83
N VAL A 151 -18.02 -22.36 22.71
CA VAL A 151 -18.82 -22.31 21.46
C VAL A 151 -20.19 -22.95 21.72
N ALA A 152 -20.21 -24.12 22.37
CA ALA A 152 -21.45 -24.87 22.65
C ALA A 152 -22.43 -24.13 23.58
N VAL A 153 -21.93 -23.31 24.51
CA VAL A 153 -22.76 -22.49 25.41
C VAL A 153 -22.98 -21.06 24.92
N GLY A 154 -22.29 -20.62 23.86
CA GLY A 154 -22.45 -19.29 23.24
C GLY A 154 -21.66 -18.19 23.92
N THR A 155 -20.57 -18.51 24.65
CA THR A 155 -19.65 -17.54 25.25
C THR A 155 -18.39 -17.30 24.39
N PHE A 156 -18.24 -18.00 23.29
CA PHE A 156 -17.27 -17.78 22.23
C PHE A 156 -18.00 -17.72 20.88
N PRO A 157 -17.66 -16.85 19.96
CA PRO A 157 -16.54 -15.91 19.93
C PRO A 157 -16.76 -14.70 20.84
N PHE A 158 -15.67 -13.97 21.08
CA PHE A 158 -15.73 -12.65 21.69
C PHE A 158 -16.08 -11.60 20.63
N VAL A 159 -16.86 -10.59 21.00
CA VAL A 159 -17.36 -9.54 20.07
C VAL A 159 -16.27 -8.56 19.61
N GLU A 160 -15.08 -8.64 20.18
CA GLU A 160 -14.00 -7.68 19.91
C GLU A 160 -13.30 -7.93 18.58
N ALA A 161 -12.93 -6.83 17.90
CA ALA A 161 -12.17 -6.87 16.67
C ALA A 161 -10.84 -7.63 16.88
N TYR A 162 -10.64 -8.68 16.13
CA TYR A 162 -9.44 -9.50 16.11
C TYR A 162 -8.75 -9.34 14.78
N ASP A 163 -7.46 -8.92 14.82
CA ASP A 163 -6.60 -8.94 13.63
C ASP A 163 -5.74 -10.22 13.64
N PRO A 164 -6.11 -11.24 12.86
CA PRO A 164 -5.38 -12.51 12.82
C PRO A 164 -3.96 -12.38 12.25
N THR A 165 -3.63 -11.27 11.61
CA THR A 165 -2.30 -11.03 11.03
C THR A 165 -1.35 -10.39 12.03
N ALA A 166 -1.85 -9.54 12.90
CA ALA A 166 -1.08 -8.80 13.90
C ALA A 166 -0.96 -9.54 15.24
N SER A 167 -1.95 -10.34 15.63
CA SER A 167 -2.00 -11.01 16.93
C SER A 167 -1.07 -12.23 17.03
N PRO A 168 -0.56 -12.56 18.23
CA PRO A 168 0.20 -13.79 18.48
C PRO A 168 -0.61 -15.06 18.17
N ARG A 169 0.05 -16.08 17.62
CA ARG A 169 -0.52 -17.39 17.27
C ARG A 169 -0.10 -18.47 18.27
N VAL A 170 -0.81 -19.60 18.27
CA VAL A 170 -0.50 -20.77 19.11
C VAL A 170 0.96 -21.24 18.92
N GLY A 171 1.45 -21.25 17.67
CA GLY A 171 2.81 -21.67 17.32
C GLY A 171 3.90 -20.71 17.81
N ASP A 172 3.59 -19.42 18.01
CA ASP A 172 4.55 -18.44 18.51
C ASP A 172 4.91 -18.70 19.98
N GLY A 173 3.92 -19.07 20.78
CA GLY A 173 4.09 -19.46 22.17
C GLY A 173 2.76 -19.46 22.92
N LEU A 174 2.54 -20.47 23.76
CA LEU A 174 1.34 -20.63 24.57
C LEU A 174 1.66 -20.83 26.03
N VAL A 175 0.93 -20.12 26.90
CA VAL A 175 0.84 -20.41 28.34
C VAL A 175 -0.61 -20.70 28.68
N VAL A 176 -0.86 -21.77 29.41
CA VAL A 176 -2.18 -22.09 29.99
C VAL A 176 -2.15 -21.72 31.47
N LEU A 177 -3.16 -20.97 31.88
CA LEU A 177 -3.33 -20.51 33.26
C LEU A 177 -4.56 -21.16 33.90
N ASP A 178 -4.47 -21.47 35.18
CA ASP A 178 -5.58 -21.92 35.99
C ASP A 178 -6.61 -20.81 36.32
N ALA A 179 -7.70 -21.15 37.01
CA ALA A 179 -8.73 -20.19 37.42
C ALA A 179 -8.23 -19.06 38.33
N SER A 180 -7.06 -19.25 38.95
CA SER A 180 -6.38 -18.25 39.79
C SER A 180 -5.35 -17.40 39.02
N GLY A 181 -5.20 -17.62 37.70
CA GLY A 181 -4.23 -16.93 36.85
C GLY A 181 -2.78 -17.44 37.04
N ARG A 182 -2.61 -18.67 37.54
CA ARG A 182 -1.29 -19.29 37.75
C ARG A 182 -0.97 -20.23 36.59
N VAL A 183 0.33 -20.34 36.28
CA VAL A 183 0.83 -21.16 35.16
C VAL A 183 0.58 -22.65 35.41
N GLU A 184 -0.26 -23.28 34.61
CA GLU A 184 -0.40 -24.73 34.53
C GLU A 184 0.53 -25.35 33.50
N PHE A 185 0.73 -24.64 32.37
CA PHE A 185 1.58 -25.08 31.30
C PHE A 185 2.21 -23.88 30.59
N ALA A 186 3.45 -24.01 30.13
CA ALA A 186 4.09 -23.08 29.23
C ALA A 186 4.85 -23.84 28.13
N SER A 187 4.61 -23.45 26.88
CA SER A 187 5.31 -24.01 25.74
C SER A 187 6.78 -23.57 25.73
N PRO A 188 7.68 -24.30 25.04
CA PRO A 188 9.08 -23.91 24.93
C PRO A 188 9.27 -22.50 24.33
N ASN A 189 8.45 -22.15 23.32
CA ASN A 189 8.52 -20.84 22.68
C ASN A 189 8.10 -19.71 23.64
N ALA A 190 7.01 -19.88 24.39
CA ALA A 190 6.61 -18.94 25.42
C ALA A 190 7.69 -18.76 26.49
N THR A 191 8.27 -19.87 26.97
CA THR A 191 9.37 -19.84 27.94
C THR A 191 10.58 -19.07 27.38
N SER A 192 10.90 -19.27 26.10
CA SER A 192 11.99 -18.55 25.42
C SER A 192 11.70 -17.05 25.29
N ALA A 193 10.47 -16.66 24.96
CA ALA A 193 10.06 -15.26 24.87
C ALA A 193 10.19 -14.56 26.24
N PHE A 194 9.68 -15.17 27.32
CA PHE A 194 9.81 -14.62 28.67
C PHE A 194 11.26 -14.58 29.17
N ARG A 195 12.11 -15.54 28.75
CA ARG A 195 13.54 -15.51 29.07
C ARG A 195 14.24 -14.31 28.44
N ARG A 196 13.90 -13.95 27.20
CA ARG A 196 14.41 -12.73 26.55
C ARG A 196 13.97 -11.46 27.27
N MET A 197 12.79 -11.47 27.88
CA MET A 197 12.31 -10.38 28.73
C MET A 197 12.98 -10.33 30.12
N GLY A 198 14.02 -11.12 30.37
CA GLY A 198 14.76 -11.14 31.63
C GLY A 198 14.18 -12.08 32.69
N THR A 199 13.21 -12.93 32.33
CA THR A 199 12.64 -13.90 33.26
C THR A 199 13.36 -15.24 33.15
N ASN A 200 13.97 -15.74 34.21
CA ASN A 200 14.75 -16.98 34.15
C ASN A 200 13.90 -18.23 33.88
N ALA A 201 12.68 -18.27 34.37
CA ALA A 201 11.77 -19.41 34.22
C ALA A 201 10.29 -18.95 34.39
N LEU A 202 9.38 -19.78 33.88
CA LEU A 202 7.94 -19.70 34.17
C LEU A 202 7.55 -20.90 35.06
N PRO A 203 7.72 -20.79 36.39
CA PRO A 203 7.43 -21.90 37.26
C PRO A 203 5.95 -22.19 37.34
N LEU A 204 5.60 -23.50 37.35
CA LEU A 204 4.22 -23.94 37.49
C LEU A 204 3.66 -23.50 38.86
N GLY A 205 2.37 -23.17 38.87
CA GLY A 205 1.67 -22.72 40.08
C GLY A 205 1.99 -21.27 40.47
N GLN A 206 2.76 -20.53 39.69
CA GLN A 206 3.06 -19.12 39.93
C GLN A 206 2.35 -18.22 38.90
N PRO A 207 2.05 -16.95 39.25
CA PRO A 207 1.54 -16.00 38.28
C PRO A 207 2.63 -15.65 37.24
N LEU A 208 2.19 -15.15 36.08
CA LEU A 208 3.13 -14.61 35.08
C LEU A 208 3.89 -13.40 35.65
N PRO A 209 5.14 -13.18 35.21
CA PRO A 209 5.96 -12.08 35.69
C PRO A 209 5.56 -10.75 35.09
N HIS A 210 6.00 -9.66 35.74
CA HIS A 210 5.94 -8.28 35.25
C HIS A 210 4.53 -7.81 34.85
N ARG A 211 4.47 -7.04 33.76
CA ARG A 211 3.21 -6.51 33.19
C ARG A 211 2.28 -7.60 32.67
N ALA A 212 2.78 -8.78 32.34
CA ALA A 212 1.94 -9.88 31.88
C ALA A 212 0.89 -10.28 32.93
N ALA A 213 1.24 -10.25 34.23
CA ALA A 213 0.26 -10.50 35.31
C ALA A 213 -0.88 -9.47 35.33
N ILE A 214 -0.59 -8.21 35.00
CA ILE A 214 -1.60 -7.14 34.94
C ILE A 214 -2.58 -7.40 33.81
N VAL A 215 -2.07 -7.71 32.61
CA VAL A 215 -2.89 -8.02 31.42
C VAL A 215 -3.76 -9.26 31.66
N VAL A 216 -3.21 -10.28 32.32
CA VAL A 216 -3.97 -11.47 32.73
C VAL A 216 -5.11 -11.09 33.70
N ALA A 217 -4.80 -10.29 34.72
CA ALA A 217 -5.81 -9.85 35.68
C ALA A 217 -6.93 -9.04 35.02
N GLU A 218 -6.59 -8.16 34.08
CA GLU A 218 -7.55 -7.38 33.30
C GLU A 218 -8.46 -8.29 32.46
N ALA A 219 -7.87 -9.19 31.65
CA ALA A 219 -8.63 -10.10 30.80
C ALA A 219 -9.55 -11.02 31.62
N MET A 220 -9.02 -11.57 32.70
CA MET A 220 -9.79 -12.43 33.61
C MET A 220 -10.89 -11.66 34.33
N ALA A 221 -10.66 -10.41 34.73
CA ALA A 221 -11.67 -9.59 35.38
C ALA A 221 -12.78 -9.17 34.40
N GLY A 222 -12.41 -8.77 33.18
CA GLY A 222 -13.33 -8.34 32.14
C GLY A 222 -14.08 -9.50 31.46
N GLY A 223 -13.59 -10.74 31.54
CA GLY A 223 -14.13 -11.89 30.81
C GLY A 223 -14.01 -11.75 29.30
N ARG A 224 -13.04 -10.97 28.81
CA ARG A 224 -12.82 -10.65 27.41
C ARG A 224 -11.32 -10.70 27.08
N PRO A 225 -10.93 -10.98 25.82
CA PRO A 225 -9.55 -10.95 25.41
C PRO A 225 -8.91 -9.57 25.63
N VAL A 226 -7.63 -9.56 25.98
CA VAL A 226 -6.82 -8.36 26.08
C VAL A 226 -5.50 -8.58 25.37
N GLU A 227 -5.12 -7.64 24.50
CA GLU A 227 -3.82 -7.62 23.84
C GLU A 227 -2.95 -6.51 24.40
N SER A 228 -1.66 -6.76 24.52
CA SER A 228 -0.70 -5.77 25.00
C SER A 228 0.69 -6.06 24.49
N GLU A 229 1.44 -5.00 24.20
CA GLU A 229 2.86 -5.06 23.95
C GLU A 229 3.63 -4.84 25.27
N ILE A 230 4.59 -5.71 25.57
CA ILE A 230 5.43 -5.61 26.76
C ILE A 230 6.87 -5.44 26.34
N GLU A 231 7.50 -4.34 26.74
CA GLU A 231 8.92 -4.11 26.57
C GLU A 231 9.64 -4.33 27.92
N ALA A 232 10.58 -5.28 27.95
CA ALA A 232 11.40 -5.58 29.11
C ALA A 232 12.77 -6.12 28.68
N ALA A 233 13.83 -5.74 29.39
CA ALA A 233 15.21 -6.16 29.14
C ALA A 233 15.67 -5.97 27.68
N GLY A 234 15.12 -4.98 26.97
CA GLY A 234 15.42 -4.72 25.55
C GLY A 234 14.70 -5.63 24.55
N ALA A 235 13.85 -6.53 25.00
CA ALA A 235 12.97 -7.36 24.20
C ALA A 235 11.56 -6.78 24.17
N VAL A 236 10.90 -6.85 22.99
CA VAL A 236 9.49 -6.51 22.78
C VAL A 236 8.72 -7.79 22.55
N THR A 237 7.64 -7.97 23.28
CA THR A 237 6.80 -9.17 23.23
C THR A 237 5.34 -8.78 23.18
N ASP A 238 4.66 -9.21 22.13
CA ASP A 238 3.20 -9.10 22.02
C ASP A 238 2.57 -10.25 22.80
N ILE A 239 1.61 -9.95 23.65
CA ILE A 239 0.83 -10.94 24.37
C ILE A 239 -0.66 -10.73 24.10
N ARG A 240 -1.38 -11.84 23.99
CA ARG A 240 -2.84 -11.89 23.94
C ARG A 240 -3.34 -12.84 24.98
N VAL A 241 -4.18 -12.36 25.89
CA VAL A 241 -4.80 -13.16 26.93
C VAL A 241 -6.24 -13.43 26.54
N VAL A 242 -6.61 -14.71 26.44
CA VAL A 242 -7.97 -15.17 26.11
C VAL A 242 -8.54 -15.88 27.34
N PRO A 243 -9.53 -15.31 28.03
CA PRO A 243 -10.12 -15.95 29.20
C PRO A 243 -10.91 -17.19 28.78
N LEU A 244 -10.80 -18.28 29.57
CA LEU A 244 -11.59 -19.49 29.44
C LEU A 244 -12.76 -19.43 30.42
N LEU A 245 -13.97 -19.37 29.87
CA LEU A 245 -15.21 -19.24 30.62
C LEU A 245 -15.93 -20.58 30.72
N ARG A 246 -16.67 -20.82 31.80
CA ARG A 246 -17.55 -21.97 32.01
C ARG A 246 -18.86 -21.48 32.62
N ASP A 247 -19.96 -22.27 32.49
CA ASP A 247 -21.34 -21.93 32.90
C ASP A 247 -21.52 -21.27 34.27
N ALA A 248 -20.62 -21.49 35.21
CA ALA A 248 -20.70 -20.95 36.58
C ALA A 248 -19.46 -20.16 37.02
N GLY A 249 -18.50 -19.86 36.11
CA GLY A 249 -17.29 -19.16 36.51
C GLY A 249 -16.15 -19.28 35.51
N ARG A 250 -14.95 -18.90 35.96
CA ARG A 250 -13.74 -18.92 35.14
C ARG A 250 -13.05 -20.27 35.26
N ARG A 251 -12.58 -20.82 34.14
CA ARG A 251 -11.76 -22.03 34.12
C ARG A 251 -10.27 -21.68 34.15
N GLY A 252 -9.90 -20.50 33.63
CA GLY A 252 -8.52 -20.05 33.50
C GLY A 252 -8.35 -19.05 32.35
N ALA A 253 -7.19 -19.02 31.76
CA ALA A 253 -6.92 -18.22 30.56
C ALA A 253 -5.83 -18.88 29.69
N LEU A 254 -5.87 -18.56 28.40
CA LEU A 254 -4.78 -18.80 27.47
C LEU A 254 -3.99 -17.50 27.29
N VAL A 255 -2.67 -17.60 27.27
CA VAL A 255 -1.79 -16.48 26.96
C VAL A 255 -0.97 -16.86 25.73
N LEU A 256 -1.25 -16.23 24.61
CA LEU A 256 -0.47 -16.32 23.38
C LEU A 256 0.65 -15.30 23.46
N VAL A 257 1.86 -15.67 23.04
CA VAL A 257 3.07 -14.88 23.25
C VAL A 257 3.90 -14.90 21.99
N ARG A 258 4.18 -13.73 21.41
CA ARG A 258 5.06 -13.58 20.24
C ARG A 258 6.20 -12.63 20.56
N GLU A 259 7.42 -13.07 20.34
CA GLU A 259 8.59 -12.21 20.41
C GLU A 259 8.65 -11.35 19.14
N ALA A 260 8.60 -10.03 19.28
CA ALA A 260 8.45 -9.05 18.20
C ALA A 260 9.63 -8.06 18.11
N THR A 261 10.73 -8.28 18.85
CA THR A 261 11.85 -7.33 18.96
C THR A 261 12.43 -6.93 17.61
N GLU A 262 12.76 -7.90 16.76
CA GLU A 262 13.33 -7.61 15.44
C GLU A 262 12.33 -6.94 14.50
N LEU A 263 11.06 -7.34 14.54
CA LEU A 263 9.99 -6.71 13.76
C LEU A 263 9.85 -5.24 14.15
N ARG A 264 9.68 -4.96 15.45
CA ARG A 264 9.56 -3.59 15.98
C ARG A 264 10.82 -2.75 15.72
N ARG A 265 11.99 -3.38 15.78
CA ARG A 265 13.23 -2.69 15.44
C ARG A 265 13.28 -2.25 13.98
N ARG A 266 12.85 -3.11 13.06
CA ARG A 266 12.74 -2.78 11.64
C ARG A 266 11.73 -1.66 11.40
N ASP A 267 10.55 -1.75 11.98
CA ASP A 267 9.51 -0.72 11.89
C ASP A 267 10.01 0.64 12.40
N ARG A 268 10.70 0.65 13.56
CA ARG A 268 11.33 1.86 14.11
C ARG A 268 12.40 2.45 13.19
N VAL A 269 13.19 1.61 12.51
CA VAL A 269 14.20 2.08 11.53
C VAL A 269 13.53 2.68 10.30
N ILE A 270 12.49 2.03 9.77
CA ILE A 270 11.72 2.54 8.64
C ILE A 270 11.09 3.89 9.00
N SER A 271 10.33 3.97 10.10
CA SER A 271 9.69 5.21 10.56
C SER A 271 10.69 6.36 10.82
N ARG A 272 11.90 6.05 11.34
CA ARG A 272 12.95 7.06 11.51
C ARG A 272 13.49 7.56 10.17
N ARG A 273 13.67 6.66 9.19
CA ARG A 273 14.09 7.05 7.83
C ARG A 273 13.08 7.99 7.18
N GLU A 274 11.81 7.64 7.24
CA GLU A 274 10.71 8.47 6.73
C GLU A 274 10.65 9.85 7.40
N ALA A 275 10.79 9.89 8.74
CA ALA A 275 10.85 11.16 9.48
C ALA A 275 12.05 12.01 9.05
N THR A 276 13.23 11.38 8.85
CA THR A 276 14.42 12.08 8.37
C THR A 276 14.24 12.62 6.95
N ILE A 277 13.65 11.82 6.06
CA ILE A 277 13.36 12.25 4.70
C ILE A 277 12.43 13.45 4.71
N ARG A 278 11.34 13.40 5.46
CA ARG A 278 10.41 14.55 5.62
C ARG A 278 11.11 15.80 6.15
N GLU A 279 11.99 15.66 7.15
CA GLU A 279 12.75 16.79 7.68
C GLU A 279 13.69 17.40 6.63
N VAL A 280 14.42 16.58 5.85
CA VAL A 280 15.28 17.06 4.76
C VAL A 280 14.46 17.86 3.75
N HIS A 281 13.31 17.36 3.36
CA HIS A 281 12.43 18.05 2.42
C HIS A 281 11.92 19.39 2.96
N HIS A 282 11.48 19.44 4.21
CA HIS A 282 11.10 20.71 4.85
C HIS A 282 12.26 21.72 4.88
N ARG A 283 13.48 21.24 5.12
CA ARG A 283 14.68 22.11 5.08
C ARG A 283 14.99 22.60 3.66
N VAL A 284 14.86 21.76 2.64
CA VAL A 284 15.03 22.16 1.23
C VAL A 284 14.03 23.26 0.87
N LYS A 285 12.75 23.09 1.19
CA LYS A 285 11.72 24.12 0.99
C LYS A 285 12.09 25.44 1.66
N ASN A 286 12.46 25.41 2.95
CA ASN A 286 12.84 26.60 3.69
C ASN A 286 14.06 27.31 3.09
N ASN A 287 15.05 26.53 2.62
CA ASN A 287 16.23 27.08 1.93
C ASN A 287 15.84 27.75 0.62
N LEU A 288 15.00 27.11 -0.21
CA LEU A 288 14.52 27.67 -1.47
C LEU A 288 13.73 28.97 -1.25
N GLN A 289 12.84 29.02 -0.23
CA GLN A 289 12.10 30.23 0.15
C GLN A 289 13.05 31.36 0.61
N THR A 290 14.10 31.01 1.35
CA THR A 290 15.12 31.99 1.78
C THR A 290 15.88 32.57 0.58
N VAL A 291 16.31 31.71 -0.35
CA VAL A 291 16.99 32.15 -1.58
C VAL A 291 16.07 33.05 -2.41
N ALA A 292 14.80 32.66 -2.60
CA ALA A 292 13.80 33.49 -3.30
C ALA A 292 13.63 34.88 -2.65
N SER A 293 13.61 34.92 -1.32
CA SER A 293 13.49 36.18 -0.57
C SER A 293 14.72 37.07 -0.74
N LEU A 294 15.92 36.50 -0.74
CA LEU A 294 17.17 37.23 -0.98
C LEU A 294 17.23 37.79 -2.41
N LEU A 295 16.82 37.00 -3.40
CA LEU A 295 16.78 37.48 -4.80
C LEU A 295 15.74 38.61 -4.98
N ARG A 296 14.57 38.54 -4.35
CA ARG A 296 13.60 39.65 -4.34
C ARG A 296 14.18 40.92 -3.71
N LEU A 297 14.97 40.77 -2.63
CA LEU A 297 15.65 41.92 -2.01
C LEU A 297 16.68 42.54 -2.95
N GLN A 298 17.45 41.72 -3.70
CA GLN A 298 18.41 42.19 -4.70
C GLN A 298 17.70 42.87 -5.87
N ALA A 299 16.62 42.33 -6.39
CA ALA A 299 15.81 42.94 -7.45
C ALA A 299 15.35 44.35 -7.07
N ARG A 300 14.86 44.54 -5.83
CA ARG A 300 14.47 45.89 -5.33
C ARG A 300 15.64 46.87 -5.26
N ARG A 301 16.88 46.42 -5.02
CA ARG A 301 18.08 47.26 -4.99
C ARG A 301 18.58 47.68 -6.38
N LEU A 302 18.22 46.91 -7.42
CA LEU A 302 18.62 47.13 -8.81
C LEU A 302 17.54 47.88 -9.62
N GLY A 303 16.68 48.64 -8.96
CA GLY A 303 15.53 49.34 -9.59
C GLY A 303 15.84 50.16 -10.83
N ASP A 304 17.07 50.67 -10.96
CA ASP A 304 17.53 51.43 -12.12
C ASP A 304 17.97 50.57 -13.32
N HIS A 305 17.91 49.23 -13.18
CA HIS A 305 18.33 48.29 -14.21
C HIS A 305 17.22 47.30 -14.57
N PRO A 306 16.23 47.69 -15.41
CA PRO A 306 15.03 46.88 -15.63
C PRO A 306 15.30 45.47 -16.17
N GLN A 307 16.33 45.27 -16.99
CA GLN A 307 16.70 43.94 -17.49
C GLN A 307 17.24 43.03 -16.37
N ALA A 308 18.04 43.57 -15.43
CA ALA A 308 18.53 42.79 -14.29
C ALA A 308 17.43 42.46 -13.30
N VAL A 309 16.50 43.39 -13.07
CA VAL A 309 15.31 43.16 -12.23
C VAL A 309 14.46 42.03 -12.82
N ALA A 310 14.13 42.07 -14.09
CA ALA A 310 13.36 41.03 -14.79
C ALA A 310 14.03 39.64 -14.70
N ALA A 311 15.35 39.55 -14.87
CA ALA A 311 16.08 38.29 -14.75
C ALA A 311 16.07 37.72 -13.31
N LEU A 312 16.13 38.59 -12.29
CA LEU A 312 16.02 38.15 -10.87
C LEU A 312 14.61 37.72 -10.53
N GLU A 313 13.60 38.43 -11.00
CA GLU A 313 12.19 38.06 -10.79
C GLU A 313 11.86 36.74 -11.47
N ASP A 314 12.38 36.47 -12.65
CA ASP A 314 12.29 35.20 -13.33
C ASP A 314 12.92 34.07 -12.49
N SER A 315 14.13 34.30 -11.97
CA SER A 315 14.79 33.35 -11.08
C SER A 315 13.99 33.06 -9.80
N VAL A 316 13.35 34.09 -9.23
CA VAL A 316 12.48 33.96 -8.06
C VAL A 316 11.25 33.11 -8.37
N ARG A 317 10.60 33.34 -9.52
CA ARG A 317 9.45 32.54 -9.97
C ARG A 317 9.83 31.04 -10.05
N ARG A 318 10.95 30.74 -10.71
CA ARG A 318 11.45 29.36 -10.86
C ARG A 318 11.75 28.69 -9.53
N ILE A 319 12.47 29.35 -8.62
CA ILE A 319 12.76 28.80 -7.29
C ILE A 319 11.47 28.53 -6.52
N THR A 320 10.49 29.42 -6.62
CA THR A 320 9.19 29.25 -5.95
C THR A 320 8.42 28.06 -6.54
N SER A 321 8.45 27.88 -7.86
CA SER A 321 7.83 26.75 -8.55
C SER A 321 8.49 25.42 -8.16
N ILE A 322 9.82 25.35 -8.12
CA ILE A 322 10.56 24.16 -7.68
C ILE A 322 10.19 23.82 -6.23
N ALA A 323 10.15 24.82 -5.34
CA ALA A 323 9.80 24.61 -3.93
C ALA A 323 8.40 24.04 -3.75
N LEU A 324 7.46 24.48 -4.57
CA LEU A 324 6.06 24.04 -4.51
C LEU A 324 5.86 22.65 -5.13
N VAL A 325 6.50 22.37 -6.26
CA VAL A 325 6.53 21.01 -6.84
C VAL A 325 7.12 20.02 -5.85
N HIS A 326 8.20 20.41 -5.19
CA HIS A 326 8.84 19.60 -4.16
C HIS A 326 7.92 19.32 -2.96
N GLU A 327 7.09 20.29 -2.55
CA GLU A 327 6.09 20.12 -1.48
C GLU A 327 4.96 19.16 -1.90
N THR A 328 4.46 19.33 -3.13
CA THR A 328 3.35 18.55 -3.66
C THR A 328 3.68 17.04 -3.79
N LEU A 329 4.95 16.74 -4.07
CA LEU A 329 5.41 15.35 -4.28
C LEU A 329 5.72 14.61 -2.97
N ILE A 330 5.85 15.30 -1.82
CA ILE A 330 6.26 14.70 -0.56
C ILE A 330 5.08 14.15 0.24
N GLU A 331 3.89 14.73 0.11
CA GLU A 331 2.75 14.38 0.97
C GLU A 331 2.12 13.01 0.68
N GLU A 332 2.44 12.36 -0.44
CA GLU A 332 1.67 11.19 -0.91
C GLU A 332 2.48 9.95 -1.33
N PHE A 333 3.86 9.92 -1.33
CA PHE A 333 4.50 8.87 -2.14
C PHE A 333 5.54 7.98 -1.47
N GLU A 334 5.09 6.80 -1.08
CA GLU A 334 5.85 5.55 -1.17
C GLU A 334 5.42 4.83 -2.47
N GLY A 335 6.18 5.00 -3.58
CA GLY A 335 5.95 4.23 -4.81
C GLY A 335 5.68 5.04 -6.08
N ALA A 336 4.72 4.60 -6.89
CA ALA A 336 4.36 5.24 -8.15
C ALA A 336 3.49 6.48 -7.93
N VAL A 337 3.81 7.56 -8.67
CA VAL A 337 3.12 8.86 -8.61
C VAL A 337 2.17 8.98 -9.80
N ASP A 338 0.93 9.38 -9.56
CA ASP A 338 0.04 9.77 -10.67
C ASP A 338 0.31 11.22 -11.10
N MET A 339 1.03 11.36 -12.21
CA MET A 339 1.33 12.67 -12.80
C MET A 339 0.10 13.48 -13.20
N ALA A 340 -1.06 12.84 -13.40
CA ALA A 340 -2.30 13.56 -13.67
C ALA A 340 -2.73 14.41 -12.46
N ASP A 341 -2.54 13.91 -11.23
CA ASP A 341 -2.83 14.67 -10.01
C ASP A 341 -1.84 15.82 -9.83
N VAL A 342 -0.56 15.57 -10.07
CA VAL A 342 0.48 16.60 -10.04
C VAL A 342 0.19 17.69 -11.06
N ALA A 343 -0.14 17.32 -12.30
CA ALA A 343 -0.47 18.25 -13.36
C ALA A 343 -1.69 19.14 -13.02
N ARG A 344 -2.76 18.53 -12.45
CA ARG A 344 -3.94 19.29 -11.99
C ARG A 344 -3.59 20.31 -10.90
N ARG A 345 -2.67 19.98 -10.00
CA ARG A 345 -2.22 20.91 -8.94
C ARG A 345 -1.38 22.05 -9.51
N VAL A 346 -0.43 21.75 -10.42
CA VAL A 346 0.40 22.75 -11.10
C VAL A 346 -0.47 23.72 -11.89
N VAL A 347 -1.41 23.23 -12.68
CA VAL A 347 -2.34 24.08 -13.47
C VAL A 347 -3.16 25.00 -12.56
N ARG A 348 -3.81 24.47 -11.53
CA ARG A 348 -4.59 25.29 -10.57
C ARG A 348 -3.77 26.39 -9.91
N MET A 349 -2.52 26.09 -9.57
CA MET A 349 -1.63 27.06 -8.97
C MET A 349 -1.25 28.18 -9.94
N LEU A 350 -0.94 27.82 -11.19
CA LEU A 350 -0.61 28.80 -12.23
C LEU A 350 -1.82 29.71 -12.51
N GLU A 351 -3.01 29.15 -12.68
CA GLU A 351 -4.25 29.92 -12.85
C GLU A 351 -4.49 30.90 -11.69
N GLY A 352 -4.31 30.45 -10.44
CA GLY A 352 -4.44 31.29 -9.26
C GLY A 352 -3.37 32.41 -9.14
N SER A 353 -2.19 32.24 -9.74
CA SER A 353 -1.10 33.22 -9.68
C SER A 353 -1.07 34.20 -10.86
N LEU A 354 -1.71 33.86 -11.98
CA LEU A 354 -1.69 34.64 -13.20
C LEU A 354 -2.41 36.00 -13.07
N GLY A 355 -3.45 36.12 -12.22
CA GLY A 355 -4.24 37.33 -12.10
C GLY A 355 -4.89 37.81 -13.42
N ARG A 356 -4.97 36.92 -14.42
CA ARG A 356 -5.50 37.17 -15.76
C ARG A 356 -6.65 36.24 -16.02
N GLU A 357 -7.86 36.81 -16.15
CA GLU A 357 -9.11 36.08 -16.46
C GLU A 357 -9.25 35.72 -17.95
N ASP A 358 -8.39 36.28 -18.79
CA ASP A 358 -8.39 36.13 -20.25
C ASP A 358 -7.48 34.99 -20.77
N VAL A 359 -6.80 34.27 -19.87
CA VAL A 359 -5.95 33.10 -20.18
C VAL A 359 -6.57 31.83 -19.59
N HIS A 360 -6.77 30.83 -20.44
CA HIS A 360 -7.31 29.54 -20.02
C HIS A 360 -6.31 28.42 -20.25
N ILE A 361 -6.14 27.54 -19.22
CA ILE A 361 -5.28 26.36 -19.31
C ILE A 361 -6.15 25.11 -19.34
N ALA A 362 -6.21 24.42 -20.48
CA ALA A 362 -6.93 23.16 -20.63
C ALA A 362 -5.98 21.97 -20.40
N LEU A 363 -6.31 21.08 -19.46
CA LEU A 363 -5.53 19.87 -19.17
C LEU A 363 -6.27 18.63 -19.65
N HIS A 364 -5.64 17.89 -20.57
CA HIS A 364 -6.12 16.61 -21.09
C HIS A 364 -5.17 15.49 -20.63
N THR A 365 -5.61 14.67 -19.69
CA THR A 365 -4.82 13.57 -19.14
C THR A 365 -5.68 12.42 -18.66
N ALA A 366 -5.20 11.19 -18.84
CA ALA A 366 -5.63 10.02 -18.09
C ALA A 366 -4.70 9.83 -16.88
N SER A 367 -4.87 8.76 -16.09
CA SER A 367 -3.89 8.39 -15.06
C SER A 367 -2.55 8.01 -15.71
N VAL A 368 -1.47 8.68 -15.31
CA VAL A 368 -0.10 8.48 -15.81
C VAL A 368 0.81 8.16 -14.63
N GLN A 369 1.05 6.87 -14.41
CA GLN A 369 1.88 6.41 -13.31
C GLN A 369 3.37 6.50 -13.66
N VAL A 370 4.15 7.19 -12.82
CA VAL A 370 5.61 7.32 -12.96
C VAL A 370 6.31 7.07 -11.63
N ASP A 371 7.59 6.76 -11.68
CA ASP A 371 8.44 6.71 -10.49
C ASP A 371 8.62 8.12 -9.88
N ALA A 372 8.73 8.20 -8.56
CA ALA A 372 8.95 9.48 -7.85
C ALA A 372 10.20 10.25 -8.35
N ALA A 373 11.24 9.53 -8.80
CA ALA A 373 12.44 10.13 -9.39
C ALA A 373 12.16 10.85 -10.71
N VAL A 374 11.16 10.41 -11.48
CA VAL A 374 10.72 11.03 -12.74
C VAL A 374 9.70 12.14 -12.49
N ALA A 375 8.86 11.98 -11.47
CA ALA A 375 7.76 12.90 -11.19
C ALA A 375 8.24 14.33 -10.92
N THR A 376 9.31 14.48 -10.13
CA THR A 376 9.86 15.80 -9.77
C THR A 376 10.39 16.57 -10.98
N PRO A 377 11.32 16.03 -11.80
CA PRO A 377 11.77 16.73 -13.02
C PRO A 377 10.61 17.00 -13.99
N LEU A 378 9.68 16.05 -14.16
CA LEU A 378 8.56 16.19 -15.09
C LEU A 378 7.60 17.31 -14.66
N ALA A 379 7.35 17.47 -13.36
CA ALA A 379 6.54 18.57 -12.85
C ALA A 379 7.21 19.96 -13.04
N VAL A 380 8.54 20.03 -12.93
CA VAL A 380 9.30 21.24 -13.25
C VAL A 380 9.22 21.55 -14.75
N ILE A 381 9.39 20.53 -15.61
CA ILE A 381 9.25 20.66 -17.06
C ILE A 381 7.85 21.18 -17.42
N LEU A 382 6.82 20.59 -16.86
CA LEU A 382 5.43 20.99 -17.07
C LEU A 382 5.21 22.48 -16.71
N ASN A 383 5.67 22.88 -15.52
CA ASN A 383 5.57 24.27 -15.07
C ASN A 383 6.28 25.25 -16.01
N GLU A 384 7.53 24.96 -16.39
CA GLU A 384 8.32 25.80 -17.29
C GLU A 384 7.67 25.90 -18.69
N LEU A 385 7.13 24.79 -19.21
CA LEU A 385 6.48 24.80 -20.52
C LEU A 385 5.18 25.61 -20.52
N ILE A 386 4.36 25.50 -19.48
CA ILE A 386 3.14 26.31 -19.36
C ILE A 386 3.49 27.78 -19.22
N GLN A 387 4.46 28.14 -18.38
CA GLN A 387 4.89 29.52 -18.23
C GLN A 387 5.44 30.09 -19.55
N ASN A 388 6.26 29.33 -20.27
CA ASN A 388 6.76 29.75 -21.58
C ASN A 388 5.63 29.97 -22.61
N ALA A 389 4.62 29.09 -22.61
CA ALA A 389 3.44 29.23 -23.46
C ALA A 389 2.66 30.51 -23.15
N ILE A 390 2.50 30.85 -21.89
CA ILE A 390 1.82 32.09 -21.46
C ILE A 390 2.64 33.34 -21.77
N GLU A 391 3.91 33.37 -21.36
CA GLU A 391 4.76 34.57 -21.47
C GLU A 391 5.20 34.87 -22.91
N HIS A 392 5.54 33.81 -23.67
CA HIS A 392 6.11 33.95 -25.01
C HIS A 392 5.15 33.57 -26.14
N GLY A 393 4.20 32.64 -25.88
CA GLY A 393 3.18 32.24 -26.85
C GLY A 393 2.04 33.24 -26.91
N LEU A 394 1.40 33.53 -25.77
CA LEU A 394 0.25 34.44 -25.69
C LEU A 394 0.67 35.90 -25.51
N GLY A 395 1.79 36.17 -24.82
CA GLY A 395 2.22 37.52 -24.45
C GLY A 395 1.18 38.23 -23.58
N ASP A 396 0.84 39.49 -23.92
CA ASP A 396 -0.17 40.29 -23.20
C ASP A 396 -1.60 40.05 -23.71
N GLY A 397 -1.81 39.21 -24.74
CA GLY A 397 -3.11 38.95 -25.37
C GLY A 397 -3.89 37.81 -24.69
N PRO A 398 -5.24 37.75 -24.87
CA PRO A 398 -6.04 36.62 -24.46
C PRO A 398 -5.67 35.36 -25.25
N GLY A 399 -5.84 34.18 -24.68
CA GLY A 399 -5.57 32.92 -25.37
C GLY A 399 -5.73 31.69 -24.52
N ALA A 400 -5.45 30.53 -25.12
CA ALA A 400 -5.53 29.25 -24.48
C ALA A 400 -4.20 28.47 -24.56
N VAL A 401 -3.87 27.81 -23.45
CA VAL A 401 -2.79 26.85 -23.36
C VAL A 401 -3.37 25.48 -23.15
N THR A 402 -3.06 24.54 -24.03
CA THR A 402 -3.50 23.13 -23.91
C THR A 402 -2.34 22.27 -23.46
N VAL A 403 -2.56 21.50 -22.40
CA VAL A 403 -1.61 20.53 -21.85
C VAL A 403 -2.15 19.13 -22.08
N GLU A 404 -1.39 18.28 -22.73
CA GLU A 404 -1.68 16.87 -22.90
C GLU A 404 -0.60 16.02 -22.25
N LEU A 405 -1.03 15.05 -21.43
CA LEU A 405 -0.14 14.11 -20.76
C LEU A 405 -0.64 12.68 -20.98
N ARG A 406 0.22 11.82 -21.55
CA ARG A 406 -0.12 10.46 -21.95
C ARG A 406 1.02 9.49 -21.60
N GLY A 407 0.72 8.16 -21.54
CA GLY A 407 1.70 7.09 -21.29
C GLY A 407 1.80 6.73 -19.82
N GLY A 408 3.02 6.37 -19.38
CA GLY A 408 3.30 5.90 -18.01
C GLY A 408 3.30 4.37 -17.87
N GLY A 409 3.81 3.87 -16.75
CA GLY A 409 4.07 2.45 -16.57
C GLY A 409 5.20 1.98 -17.50
N ASP A 410 4.91 0.99 -18.34
CA ASP A 410 5.85 0.44 -19.32
C ASP A 410 5.88 1.23 -20.66
N GLN A 411 5.09 2.27 -20.78
CA GLN A 411 5.05 3.11 -21.98
C GLN A 411 5.78 4.44 -21.75
N PRO A 412 6.38 5.03 -22.79
CA PRO A 412 6.97 6.37 -22.69
C PRO A 412 5.94 7.38 -22.21
N VAL A 413 6.37 8.30 -21.36
CA VAL A 413 5.55 9.45 -20.94
C VAL A 413 5.72 10.55 -21.97
N GLU A 414 4.62 11.00 -22.56
CA GLU A 414 4.57 12.12 -23.50
C GLU A 414 3.84 13.29 -22.85
N LEU A 415 4.56 14.40 -22.69
CA LEU A 415 4.03 15.68 -22.25
C LEU A 415 4.06 16.65 -23.42
N GLN A 416 2.89 17.18 -23.79
CA GLN A 416 2.76 18.19 -24.83
C GLN A 416 2.10 19.44 -24.26
N VAL A 417 2.67 20.60 -24.55
CA VAL A 417 2.10 21.91 -24.21
C VAL A 417 2.00 22.74 -25.49
N HIS A 418 0.80 23.22 -25.78
CA HIS A 418 0.45 23.96 -26.96
C HIS A 418 -0.22 25.28 -26.60
N ASP A 419 0.27 26.41 -27.15
CA ASP A 419 -0.40 27.71 -27.11
C ASP A 419 -1.08 28.01 -28.45
N ASP A 420 -2.19 28.78 -28.44
CA ASP A 420 -2.91 29.16 -29.63
C ASP A 420 -2.31 30.39 -30.34
N GLY A 421 -1.20 30.91 -29.84
CA GLY A 421 -0.44 32.04 -30.43
C GLY A 421 -0.99 33.42 -30.15
N GLY A 422 -2.06 33.52 -29.33
CA GLY A 422 -2.74 34.77 -29.05
C GLY A 422 -3.18 35.54 -30.31
N ALA A 423 -4.03 36.52 -30.20
CA ALA A 423 -4.39 37.39 -31.32
C ALA A 423 -3.22 38.34 -31.63
N ARG A 424 -2.21 37.84 -32.37
CA ARG A 424 -1.24 38.74 -32.98
C ARG A 424 -1.96 39.66 -33.96
N SER A 425 -2.08 40.96 -33.64
CA SER A 425 -2.46 41.97 -34.62
C SER A 425 -1.53 41.85 -35.84
N PRO A 426 -2.07 41.84 -37.06
CA PRO A 426 -1.23 41.75 -38.26
C PRO A 426 -0.22 42.91 -38.26
N GLU A 427 1.07 42.57 -38.21
CA GLU A 427 2.13 43.55 -38.38
C GLU A 427 1.84 44.40 -39.66
N ARG A 428 1.84 45.70 -39.49
CA ARG A 428 1.87 46.64 -40.63
C ARG A 428 3.04 46.27 -41.51
N PRO A 429 2.88 46.15 -42.84
CA PRO A 429 3.96 45.84 -43.74
C PRO A 429 5.04 46.95 -43.65
N GLY A 430 6.18 46.55 -43.15
CA GLY A 430 7.37 47.41 -43.06
C GLY A 430 7.79 47.86 -44.46
N ARG A 431 7.98 49.16 -44.58
CA ARG A 431 8.49 49.93 -45.71
C ARG A 431 9.74 49.23 -46.31
N ALA A 432 9.63 48.85 -47.59
CA ALA A 432 10.73 48.26 -48.34
C ALA A 432 12.00 49.13 -48.29
N PRO A 433 13.20 48.57 -48.09
CA PRO A 433 14.43 49.32 -48.31
C PRO A 433 14.71 49.47 -49.79
N GLY A 434 15.06 50.71 -50.19
CA GLY A 434 15.42 51.08 -51.55
C GLY A 434 16.74 50.42 -52.01
N PRO A 435 16.99 50.39 -53.33
CA PRO A 435 18.09 49.63 -53.89
C PRO A 435 19.45 50.31 -53.66
N PRO A 436 20.56 49.53 -53.48
CA PRO A 436 21.90 50.11 -53.48
C PRO A 436 22.41 50.28 -54.89
N GLU A 437 22.86 51.48 -55.18
CA GLU A 437 23.69 51.82 -56.34
C GLU A 437 25.12 51.39 -56.16
N GLY A 438 25.79 50.99 -57.29
CA GLY A 438 27.21 51.07 -57.39
C GLY A 438 27.99 49.86 -57.88
N GLU A 439 27.95 49.66 -59.20
CA GLU A 439 28.94 48.88 -59.98
C GLU A 439 30.42 49.09 -59.59
N ARG A 440 31.22 48.04 -59.73
CA ARG A 440 32.31 48.00 -60.74
C ARG A 440 33.07 46.64 -60.76
N SER A 441 32.97 46.03 -61.96
CA SER A 441 34.06 45.50 -62.82
C SER A 441 35.09 44.48 -62.31
N ARG A 442 34.98 43.24 -62.73
CA ARG A 442 35.75 42.30 -63.60
C ARG A 442 37.31 42.39 -63.64
N PRO A 443 38.03 41.34 -64.17
CA PRO A 443 37.89 39.88 -64.34
C PRO A 443 39.26 39.11 -64.11
N PRO A 444 39.63 38.03 -64.80
CA PRO A 444 39.34 36.62 -64.62
C PRO A 444 40.62 35.73 -64.54
N GLY A 445 40.38 34.44 -64.40
CA GLY A 445 41.43 33.42 -64.67
C GLY A 445 41.50 32.39 -63.54
N GLY A 446 41.30 31.18 -63.81
CA GLY A 446 41.82 30.17 -64.60
C GLY A 446 41.92 28.86 -63.86
N VAL A 447 41.25 27.88 -64.34
CA VAL A 447 41.74 26.54 -64.72
C VAL A 447 42.12 25.49 -63.66
N LEU A 448 41.38 24.40 -63.70
CA LEU A 448 41.72 22.95 -63.66
C LEU A 448 41.91 22.16 -62.33
N ALA A 449 41.05 21.18 -62.20
CA ALA A 449 41.35 19.76 -62.05
C ALA A 449 41.82 19.20 -60.71
N GLY A 450 41.10 18.18 -60.25
CA GLY A 450 41.68 17.18 -59.36
C GLY A 450 40.67 16.58 -58.37
N VAL A 451 39.97 15.52 -58.79
CA VAL A 451 39.33 14.56 -57.87
C VAL A 451 40.44 13.69 -57.29
N PRO A 452 40.43 13.39 -56.03
CA PRO A 452 40.38 11.98 -55.61
C PRO A 452 39.47 11.67 -54.43
N SER A 453 39.13 10.40 -54.38
CA SER A 453 38.23 9.63 -53.52
C SER A 453 38.66 9.52 -52.04
N PRO A 454 37.82 8.92 -51.20
CA PRO A 454 37.66 9.24 -49.78
C PRO A 454 38.55 8.39 -48.85
N GLU A 455 39.01 8.99 -47.76
CA GLU A 455 39.55 8.30 -46.59
C GLU A 455 38.58 8.32 -45.41
N PRO A 456 38.68 7.32 -44.47
CA PRO A 456 37.71 7.11 -43.40
C PRO A 456 37.89 8.09 -42.22
N PRO A 457 36.83 8.27 -41.40
CA PRO A 457 36.85 9.30 -40.36
C PRO A 457 37.62 8.86 -39.11
N SER A 458 38.52 9.71 -38.65
CA SER A 458 39.13 9.69 -37.33
C SER A 458 38.19 10.30 -36.28
N PRO A 459 38.29 9.95 -34.98
CA PRO A 459 37.36 10.37 -33.97
C PRO A 459 37.50 11.88 -33.68
N GLY A 460 36.46 12.61 -34.04
CA GLY A 460 36.40 14.06 -33.88
C GLY A 460 36.12 14.49 -32.45
N ILE A 461 36.97 15.35 -32.00
CA ILE A 461 36.83 16.26 -30.87
C ILE A 461 35.50 17.01 -30.99
N LEU A 462 34.69 16.96 -29.91
CA LEU A 462 33.45 17.72 -29.76
C LEU A 462 33.71 19.22 -29.95
N SER A 463 33.30 19.75 -31.09
CA SER A 463 33.20 21.20 -31.30
C SER A 463 31.96 21.73 -30.53
N PRO A 464 32.06 22.87 -29.82
CA PRO A 464 30.90 23.48 -29.18
C PRO A 464 29.97 24.00 -30.26
N GLY A 465 28.77 23.32 -30.36
CA GLY A 465 27.70 23.71 -31.27
C GLY A 465 27.25 25.14 -30.99
N ILE A 466 27.23 25.91 -32.05
CA ILE A 466 26.80 27.30 -32.17
C ILE A 466 25.48 27.52 -31.45
N LEU A 467 25.51 28.31 -30.37
CA LEU A 467 24.37 28.84 -29.64
C LEU A 467 23.60 29.78 -30.58
N SER A 468 22.40 29.36 -31.00
CA SER A 468 21.39 30.28 -31.52
C SER A 468 20.91 31.18 -30.37
N PRO A 469 21.00 32.52 -30.47
CA PRO A 469 20.53 33.43 -29.44
C PRO A 469 19.02 33.62 -29.58
N GLY A 470 18.22 32.77 -28.86
CA GLY A 470 16.79 32.86 -28.92
C GLY A 470 16.01 31.97 -27.93
N GLY A 471 16.66 31.12 -27.18
CA GLY A 471 15.99 30.29 -26.17
C GLY A 471 16.19 30.87 -24.77
N GLY A 472 15.13 31.35 -24.12
CA GLY A 472 15.18 31.78 -22.72
C GLY A 472 15.74 30.71 -21.79
N LEU A 473 16.19 31.11 -20.61
CA LEU A 473 16.82 30.20 -19.62
C LEU A 473 15.90 28.97 -19.28
N GLY A 474 14.58 29.14 -19.35
CA GLY A 474 13.57 28.07 -19.12
C GLY A 474 13.66 26.90 -20.09
N LEU A 475 13.74 27.19 -21.41
CA LEU A 475 13.86 26.13 -22.41
C LEU A 475 15.19 25.38 -22.34
N ARG A 476 16.24 26.03 -21.87
CA ARG A 476 17.55 25.38 -21.61
C ARG A 476 17.44 24.42 -20.42
N LEU A 477 16.74 24.82 -19.36
CA LEU A 477 16.45 23.95 -18.21
C LEU A 477 15.60 22.75 -18.62
N VAL A 478 14.51 22.98 -19.36
CA VAL A 478 13.64 21.91 -19.88
C VAL A 478 14.46 20.91 -20.70
N ARG A 479 15.33 21.39 -21.59
CA ARG A 479 16.17 20.51 -22.41
C ARG A 479 17.14 19.71 -21.56
N ALA A 480 17.82 20.33 -20.59
CA ALA A 480 18.73 19.64 -19.68
C ALA A 480 17.99 18.56 -18.85
N LEU A 481 16.83 18.87 -18.28
CA LEU A 481 16.04 17.90 -17.52
C LEU A 481 15.55 16.74 -18.40
N VAL A 482 15.05 17.03 -19.62
CA VAL A 482 14.53 15.98 -20.49
C VAL A 482 15.66 15.13 -21.07
N GLU A 483 16.74 15.75 -21.61
CA GLU A 483 17.76 15.04 -22.40
C GLU A 483 18.89 14.49 -21.52
N GLU A 484 19.31 15.22 -20.45
CA GLU A 484 20.45 14.82 -19.61
C GLU A 484 20.03 14.03 -18.37
N GLU A 485 18.89 14.39 -17.73
CA GLU A 485 18.45 13.75 -16.49
C GLU A 485 17.47 12.60 -16.76
N LEU A 486 16.48 12.81 -17.64
CA LEU A 486 15.43 11.80 -17.93
C LEU A 486 15.73 10.95 -19.18
N ASN A 487 16.85 11.15 -19.85
CA ASN A 487 17.23 10.43 -21.08
C ASN A 487 16.13 10.46 -22.17
N GLY A 488 15.34 11.51 -22.20
CA GLY A 488 14.23 11.71 -23.11
C GLY A 488 14.59 12.52 -24.35
N ARG A 489 13.54 12.95 -25.06
CA ARG A 489 13.69 13.82 -26.25
C ARG A 489 12.79 15.03 -26.11
N PHE A 490 13.32 16.22 -26.34
CA PHE A 490 12.59 17.48 -26.37
C PHE A 490 12.50 18.06 -27.78
N THR A 491 11.30 18.47 -28.20
CA THR A 491 11.06 19.14 -29.49
C THR A 491 10.18 20.38 -29.30
N LEU A 492 10.50 21.44 -30.04
CA LEU A 492 9.69 22.66 -30.09
C LEU A 492 9.38 22.97 -31.55
N ALA A 493 8.11 23.05 -31.89
CA ALA A 493 7.61 23.33 -33.23
C ALA A 493 6.76 24.61 -33.23
N HIS A 494 6.87 25.38 -34.31
CA HIS A 494 6.08 26.60 -34.56
C HIS A 494 5.31 26.44 -35.87
N PRO A 495 4.12 25.77 -35.84
CA PRO A 495 3.30 25.61 -37.02
C PRO A 495 2.82 26.97 -37.54
N ALA A 496 2.87 27.18 -38.85
CA ALA A 496 2.45 28.45 -39.47
C ALA A 496 1.01 28.81 -39.11
N GLY A 497 0.83 29.96 -38.44
CA GLY A 497 -0.50 30.46 -38.04
C GLY A 497 -1.17 29.79 -36.84
N ARG A 498 -0.40 28.99 -36.09
CA ARG A 498 -0.91 28.28 -34.91
C ARG A 498 0.19 28.25 -33.82
N GLY A 499 0.23 29.16 -32.93
CA GLY A 499 1.11 29.16 -31.73
C GLY A 499 2.36 28.28 -31.74
N SER A 500 2.78 27.83 -30.57
CA SER A 500 3.94 26.91 -30.42
C SER A 500 3.49 25.56 -29.82
N ILE A 501 4.17 24.50 -30.18
CA ILE A 501 3.96 23.15 -29.62
C ILE A 501 5.29 22.67 -29.04
N ALA A 502 5.35 22.51 -27.73
CA ALA A 502 6.48 21.92 -27.01
C ALA A 502 6.14 20.48 -26.64
N THR A 503 6.99 19.53 -27.00
CA THR A 503 6.78 18.11 -26.71
C THR A 503 8.01 17.53 -26.01
N ALA A 504 7.81 16.89 -24.86
CA ALA A 504 8.80 16.10 -24.13
C ALA A 504 8.37 14.63 -24.10
N VAL A 505 9.25 13.74 -24.57
CA VAL A 505 9.03 12.28 -24.54
C VAL A 505 10.08 11.66 -23.66
N ILE A 506 9.64 10.96 -22.62
CA ILE A 506 10.49 10.35 -21.59
C ILE A 506 10.32 8.83 -21.67
N PRO A 507 11.41 8.06 -21.84
CA PRO A 507 11.35 6.60 -21.89
C PRO A 507 10.88 6.02 -20.54
N PRO A 508 10.28 4.82 -20.55
CA PRO A 508 9.97 4.13 -19.31
C PRO A 508 11.27 3.82 -18.53
N VAL A 509 11.20 3.97 -17.20
CA VAL A 509 12.34 3.60 -16.35
C VAL A 509 12.35 2.08 -16.22
N GLU A 510 13.44 1.44 -16.66
CA GLU A 510 13.64 0.01 -16.40
C GLU A 510 13.66 -0.23 -14.90
N ARG A 511 12.65 -0.94 -14.39
CA ARG A 511 12.66 -1.42 -13.01
C ARG A 511 13.81 -2.42 -12.88
N ALA A 512 14.84 -2.04 -12.13
CA ALA A 512 15.84 -3.00 -11.69
C ALA A 512 15.12 -4.09 -10.89
N GLY A 513 15.08 -5.32 -11.46
CA GLY A 513 14.44 -6.50 -10.93
C GLY A 513 15.06 -7.02 -9.62
#